data_6d5eae91db2dd4b71426f7470a43c347
#
_entry.id   6d5eae91db2dd4b71426f7470a43c347
#
_cell.length_a   1.000
_cell.length_b   1.000
_cell.length_c   1.000
_cell.angle_alpha   90.00
_cell.angle_beta   90.00
_cell.angle_gamma   90.00
#
_symmetry.space_group_name_H-M   'P 1'
#
loop_
_entity.id
_entity.type
_entity.pdbx_description
1 polymer ?
#
loop_
_entity_poly.entity_id
_entity_poly.type
_entity_poly.pdbx_seq_one_letter_code
_entity_poly.pdbx_strand_id
1 'polypeptide(L)'
;MNVNQEQFLWLEEEKLIHYLIKLQEFAFAWTEDKKGKFLSDYFDPVVIPTVKYIPWSLKNIPIPPGIFSCVVEIIKGKLVAEIYELSNSSYWLWWFCVLKKDRKSLRLVHDLQPLSSVAIKDAGLSPMVEQYTESFGE
;
A
#
# COMPACT_ATOMS: atom_id res chain seq x y z
N MET A 1 4.31 -0.73 21.84
CA MET A 1 2.95 -0.91 21.27
C MET A 1 2.00 -1.20 22.43
N ASN A 2 0.88 -0.49 22.56
CA ASN A 2 -0.11 -0.78 23.59
C ASN A 2 -1.15 -1.74 22.98
N VAL A 3 -1.08 -3.02 23.35
CA VAL A 3 -1.96 -4.09 22.83
C VAL A 3 -3.22 -4.28 23.66
N ASN A 4 -3.34 -3.59 24.81
CA ASN A 4 -4.45 -3.76 25.74
C ASN A 4 -5.06 -2.41 26.17
N GLN A 5 -5.42 -1.57 25.16
CA GLN A 5 -6.02 -0.25 25.40
C GLN A 5 -7.33 -0.33 26.18
N GLU A 6 -8.14 -1.36 25.91
CA GLU A 6 -9.45 -1.55 26.50
C GLU A 6 -9.42 -2.41 27.76
N GLN A 7 -8.23 -2.83 28.21
CA GLN A 7 -8.00 -3.61 29.42
C GLN A 7 -8.80 -4.92 29.51
N PHE A 8 -9.10 -5.55 28.36
CA PHE A 8 -9.83 -6.82 28.31
C PHE A 8 -8.93 -8.05 28.44
N LEU A 9 -7.61 -7.89 28.17
CA LEU A 9 -6.63 -8.96 28.28
C LEU A 9 -6.12 -9.09 29.72
N TRP A 10 -5.88 -10.29 30.15
CA TRP A 10 -5.16 -10.54 31.38
C TRP A 10 -3.66 -10.21 31.24
N LEU A 11 -3.00 -9.96 32.33
CA LEU A 11 -1.56 -9.60 32.34
C LEU A 11 -0.69 -10.66 31.65
N GLU A 12 -1.03 -11.93 31.79
CA GLU A 12 -0.29 -13.02 31.17
C GLU A 12 -0.53 -13.11 29.65
N GLU A 13 -1.74 -12.82 29.21
CA GLU A 13 -2.08 -12.74 27.80
C GLU A 13 -1.39 -11.56 27.12
N GLU A 14 -1.33 -10.42 27.79
CA GLU A 14 -0.60 -9.25 27.30
C GLU A 14 0.89 -9.55 27.13
N LYS A 15 1.51 -10.21 28.10
CA LYS A 15 2.90 -10.68 28.03
C LYS A 15 3.11 -11.65 26.87
N LEU A 16 2.19 -12.59 26.68
CA LEU A 16 2.25 -13.56 25.59
C LEU A 16 2.18 -12.88 24.23
N ILE A 17 1.27 -11.93 24.03
CA ILE A 17 1.15 -11.16 22.80
C ILE A 17 2.44 -10.38 22.52
N HIS A 18 2.97 -9.69 23.51
CA HIS A 18 4.26 -8.99 23.38
C HIS A 18 5.40 -9.93 23.00
N TYR A 19 5.44 -11.12 23.59
CA TYR A 19 6.43 -12.14 23.26
C TYR A 19 6.27 -12.63 21.81
N LEU A 20 5.05 -12.93 21.36
CA LEU A 20 4.77 -13.36 19.99
C LEU A 20 5.12 -12.28 18.97
N ILE A 21 4.77 -11.01 19.23
CA ILE A 21 5.13 -9.89 18.35
C ILE A 21 6.66 -9.75 18.25
N LYS A 22 7.37 -9.91 19.36
CA LYS A 22 8.83 -9.87 19.37
C LYS A 22 9.44 -11.05 18.60
N LEU A 23 8.89 -12.24 18.74
CA LEU A 23 9.34 -13.43 18.01
C LEU A 23 9.15 -13.29 16.52
N GLN A 24 8.08 -12.61 16.10
CA GLN A 24 7.70 -12.40 14.69
C GLN A 24 8.01 -10.97 14.21
N GLU A 25 8.97 -10.27 14.84
CA GLU A 25 9.23 -8.85 14.52
C GLU A 25 9.58 -8.60 13.04
N PHE A 26 10.17 -9.57 12.36
CA PHE A 26 10.51 -9.48 10.94
C PHE A 26 9.30 -9.61 10.00
N ALA A 27 8.15 -10.08 10.49
CA ALA A 27 6.90 -10.11 9.74
C ALA A 27 6.24 -8.72 9.64
N PHE A 28 6.74 -7.74 10.39
CA PHE A 28 6.16 -6.39 10.43
C PHE A 28 7.09 -5.37 9.78
N ALA A 29 6.52 -4.50 8.95
CA ALA A 29 7.23 -3.35 8.42
C ALA A 29 7.14 -2.17 9.41
N TRP A 30 8.08 -2.06 10.34
CA TRP A 30 8.12 -1.01 11.34
C TRP A 30 8.49 0.38 10.79
N THR A 31 9.19 0.41 9.67
CA THR A 31 9.66 1.64 9.00
C THR A 31 9.30 1.59 7.52
N GLU A 32 9.28 2.73 6.85
CA GLU A 32 8.90 2.83 5.43
C GLU A 32 9.87 2.05 4.51
N ASP A 33 11.15 2.00 4.86
CA ASP A 33 12.20 1.28 4.12
C ASP A 33 12.05 -0.26 4.22
N LYS A 34 11.33 -0.75 5.24
CA LYS A 34 11.06 -2.18 5.42
C LYS A 34 9.77 -2.66 4.73
N LYS A 35 9.05 -1.79 4.04
CA LYS A 35 7.79 -2.15 3.36
C LYS A 35 8.22 -2.92 2.13
N GLY A 36 8.81 -3.33 1.50
CA GLY A 36 9.13 -4.16 0.35
C GLY A 36 7.95 -4.42 -0.61
N LYS A 37 8.17 -5.34 -1.47
CA LYS A 37 7.20 -5.91 -2.41
C LYS A 37 6.94 -7.39 -2.08
N PHE A 38 5.85 -7.94 -2.57
CA PHE A 38 5.59 -9.36 -2.50
C PHE A 38 6.67 -10.14 -3.26
N LEU A 39 7.14 -11.21 -2.65
CA LEU A 39 8.11 -12.11 -3.30
C LEU A 39 7.42 -12.88 -4.42
N SER A 40 8.04 -12.93 -5.59
CA SER A 40 7.53 -13.66 -6.75
C SER A 40 7.37 -15.16 -6.52
N ASP A 41 8.08 -15.71 -5.55
CA ASP A 41 8.01 -17.14 -5.18
C ASP A 41 6.74 -17.48 -4.38
N TYR A 42 6.09 -16.47 -3.79
CA TYR A 42 4.87 -16.64 -3.00
C TYR A 42 3.63 -16.09 -3.70
N PHE A 43 3.80 -15.09 -4.55
CA PHE A 43 2.69 -14.40 -5.19
C PHE A 43 2.98 -14.20 -6.66
N ASP A 44 2.14 -14.78 -7.49
CA ASP A 44 2.17 -14.49 -8.92
C ASP A 44 1.84 -13.01 -9.20
N PRO A 45 2.42 -12.42 -10.25
CA PRO A 45 2.08 -11.07 -10.65
C PRO A 45 0.57 -10.93 -10.93
N VAL A 46 -0.07 -9.93 -10.33
CA VAL A 46 -1.49 -9.68 -10.55
C VAL A 46 -1.73 -9.17 -11.97
N VAL A 47 -2.49 -9.93 -12.74
CA VAL A 47 -2.93 -9.52 -14.08
C VAL A 47 -4.30 -8.86 -13.97
N ILE A 48 -4.37 -7.57 -14.30
CA ILE A 48 -5.64 -6.84 -14.33
C ILE A 48 -6.31 -7.08 -15.68
N PRO A 49 -7.46 -7.78 -15.76
CA PRO A 49 -8.15 -8.00 -17.01
C PRO A 49 -8.74 -6.68 -17.52
N THR A 50 -8.51 -6.38 -18.80
CA THR A 50 -8.98 -5.16 -19.43
C THR A 50 -9.72 -5.45 -20.72
N VAL A 51 -10.67 -4.59 -21.08
CA VAL A 51 -11.23 -4.57 -22.43
C VAL A 51 -10.19 -4.01 -23.42
N LYS A 52 -10.37 -4.26 -24.71
CA LYS A 52 -9.46 -3.70 -25.72
C LYS A 52 -9.55 -2.17 -25.70
N TYR A 53 -8.42 -1.49 -25.58
CA TYR A 53 -8.33 -0.04 -25.52
C TYR A 53 -7.09 0.50 -26.25
N ILE A 54 -7.09 1.80 -26.51
CA ILE A 54 -5.94 2.50 -27.09
C ILE A 54 -5.07 2.99 -25.92
N PRO A 55 -3.74 2.71 -25.92
CA PRO A 55 -2.85 3.21 -24.91
C PRO A 55 -2.93 4.73 -24.74
N TRP A 56 -2.89 5.20 -23.51
CA TRP A 56 -2.91 6.63 -23.20
C TRP A 56 -1.57 7.08 -22.63
N SER A 57 -1.25 8.35 -22.90
CA SER A 57 -0.11 9.01 -22.30
C SER A 57 -0.57 10.38 -21.80
N LEU A 58 -0.83 10.46 -20.51
CA LEU A 58 -1.35 11.67 -19.88
C LEU A 58 -0.18 12.52 -19.35
N LYS A 59 -0.08 13.76 -19.84
CA LYS A 59 0.95 14.69 -19.37
C LYS A 59 0.70 15.08 -17.91
N ASN A 60 1.69 14.84 -17.07
CA ASN A 60 1.56 15.14 -15.65
C ASN A 60 1.42 16.63 -15.33
N ILE A 61 0.80 16.92 -14.18
CA ILE A 61 0.67 18.28 -13.65
C ILE A 61 2.05 18.74 -13.17
N PRO A 62 2.52 19.96 -13.51
CA PRO A 62 3.78 20.47 -13.03
C PRO A 62 3.83 20.51 -11.50
N ILE A 63 4.95 20.06 -10.93
CA ILE A 63 5.15 20.08 -9.48
C ILE A 63 5.56 21.50 -9.08
N PRO A 64 4.88 22.15 -8.11
CA PRO A 64 5.27 23.44 -7.60
C PRO A 64 6.72 23.43 -7.06
N PRO A 65 7.55 24.44 -7.38
CA PRO A 65 8.95 24.46 -6.95
C PRO A 65 9.14 24.32 -5.43
N GLY A 66 8.23 24.86 -4.64
CA GLY A 66 8.32 24.83 -3.17
C GLY A 66 8.19 23.45 -2.53
N ILE A 67 7.65 22.47 -3.25
CA ILE A 67 7.50 21.08 -2.74
C ILE A 67 8.34 20.08 -3.53
N PHE A 68 9.07 20.54 -4.54
CA PHE A 68 9.80 19.66 -5.47
C PHE A 68 10.81 18.75 -4.74
N SER A 69 11.62 19.30 -3.84
CA SER A 69 12.61 18.54 -3.07
C SER A 69 11.94 17.43 -2.22
N CYS A 70 10.86 17.77 -1.53
CA CYS A 70 10.11 16.80 -0.72
C CYS A 70 9.53 15.67 -1.59
N VAL A 71 9.03 15.99 -2.78
CA VAL A 71 8.50 14.98 -3.71
C VAL A 71 9.60 14.05 -4.18
N VAL A 72 10.78 14.58 -4.52
CA VAL A 72 11.94 13.78 -4.93
C VAL A 72 12.38 12.84 -3.80
N GLU A 73 12.41 13.31 -2.56
CA GLU A 73 12.74 12.46 -1.39
C GLU A 73 11.72 11.34 -1.19
N ILE A 74 10.43 11.62 -1.31
CA ILE A 74 9.38 10.60 -1.22
C ILE A 74 9.55 9.53 -2.30
N ILE A 75 9.82 9.94 -3.55
CA ILE A 75 10.02 9.00 -4.66
C ILE A 75 11.29 8.15 -4.43
N LYS A 76 12.39 8.76 -4.03
CA LYS A 76 13.62 8.03 -3.69
C LYS A 76 13.39 7.02 -2.57
N GLY A 77 12.70 7.41 -1.50
CA GLY A 77 12.35 6.49 -0.41
C GLY A 77 11.53 5.30 -0.89
N LYS A 78 10.58 5.50 -1.80
CA LYS A 78 9.79 4.41 -2.39
C LYS A 78 10.58 3.51 -3.33
N LEU A 79 11.57 4.04 -4.05
CA LEU A 79 12.48 3.24 -4.86
C LEU A 79 13.40 2.39 -3.98
N VAL A 80 13.95 2.95 -2.89
CA VAL A 80 14.78 2.22 -1.93
C VAL A 80 14.00 1.10 -1.24
N ALA A 81 12.74 1.36 -0.92
CA ALA A 81 11.84 0.36 -0.32
C ALA A 81 11.27 -0.65 -1.35
N GLU A 82 11.72 -0.63 -2.62
CA GLU A 82 11.24 -1.48 -3.72
C GLU A 82 9.71 -1.43 -3.97
N ILE A 83 9.03 -0.37 -3.48
CA ILE A 83 7.60 -0.13 -3.75
C ILE A 83 7.40 0.41 -5.18
N TYR A 84 8.39 1.16 -5.67
CA TYR A 84 8.44 1.67 -7.05
C TYR A 84 9.63 1.08 -7.77
N GLU A 85 9.48 0.92 -9.07
CA GLU A 85 10.55 0.53 -9.98
C GLU A 85 10.64 1.51 -11.17
N LEU A 86 11.80 1.57 -11.79
CA LEU A 86 11.97 2.31 -13.03
C LEU A 86 11.29 1.54 -14.16
N SER A 87 10.48 2.23 -14.93
CA SER A 87 9.72 1.62 -16.02
C SER A 87 9.91 2.41 -17.32
N ASN A 88 10.00 1.68 -18.44
CA ASN A 88 9.96 2.22 -19.79
C ASN A 88 8.58 2.05 -20.43
N SER A 89 7.53 1.91 -19.61
CA SER A 89 6.15 1.76 -20.08
C SER A 89 5.72 2.97 -20.93
N SER A 90 4.95 2.70 -21.97
CA SER A 90 4.30 3.74 -22.79
C SER A 90 3.06 4.34 -22.10
N TYR A 91 2.64 3.78 -20.98
CA TYR A 91 1.47 4.25 -20.23
C TYR A 91 1.88 5.25 -19.18
N TRP A 92 1.27 6.44 -19.22
CA TRP A 92 1.53 7.52 -18.28
C TRP A 92 0.21 7.93 -17.65
N LEU A 93 0.11 7.81 -16.32
CA LEU A 93 -1.03 8.24 -15.53
C LEU A 93 -0.70 9.56 -14.83
N TRP A 94 -1.73 10.35 -14.56
CA TRP A 94 -1.58 11.52 -13.72
C TRP A 94 -1.28 11.12 -12.29
N TRP A 95 -0.42 11.89 -11.69
CA TRP A 95 -0.19 11.82 -10.26
C TRP A 95 0.00 13.23 -9.71
N PHE A 96 -0.32 13.43 -8.47
CA PHE A 96 -0.21 14.71 -7.79
C PHE A 96 0.08 14.49 -6.30
N CYS A 97 0.44 15.60 -5.61
CA CYS A 97 0.73 15.58 -4.19
C CYS A 97 -0.40 16.24 -3.42
N VAL A 98 -0.77 15.64 -2.30
CA VAL A 98 -1.77 16.17 -1.35
C VAL A 98 -1.13 16.28 0.02
N LEU A 99 -1.39 17.39 0.70
CA LEU A 99 -1.01 17.52 2.11
C LEU A 99 -1.83 16.53 2.96
N LYS A 100 -1.17 15.82 3.86
CA LYS A 100 -1.85 14.99 4.85
C LYS A 100 -2.56 15.86 5.88
N LYS A 101 -3.39 15.24 6.74
CA LYS A 101 -4.13 15.93 7.80
C LYS A 101 -3.25 16.73 8.77
N ASP A 102 -2.00 16.30 8.94
CA ASP A 102 -0.98 16.99 9.75
C ASP A 102 -0.49 18.32 9.14
N ARG A 103 -0.88 18.61 7.89
CA ARG A 103 -0.46 19.78 7.10
C ARG A 103 1.06 19.95 6.96
N LYS A 104 1.84 18.93 7.24
CA LYS A 104 3.31 18.94 7.19
C LYS A 104 3.86 17.94 6.19
N SER A 105 3.22 16.79 6.07
CA SER A 105 3.68 15.71 5.19
C SER A 105 2.85 15.64 3.91
N LEU A 106 3.50 15.21 2.82
CA LEU A 106 2.89 15.03 1.51
C LEU A 106 2.52 13.56 1.29
N ARG A 107 1.48 13.34 0.50
CA ARG A 107 1.09 12.04 -0.04
C ARG A 107 1.07 12.13 -1.55
N LEU A 108 1.70 11.15 -2.22
CA LEU A 108 1.55 10.95 -3.65
C LEU A 108 0.23 10.22 -3.92
N VAL A 109 -0.53 10.73 -4.86
CA VAL A 109 -1.80 10.14 -5.31
C VAL A 109 -1.71 9.92 -6.81
N HIS A 110 -2.00 8.69 -7.24
CA HIS A 110 -2.07 8.32 -8.66
C HIS A 110 -3.52 8.31 -9.11
N ASP A 111 -3.81 8.93 -10.24
CA ASP A 111 -5.14 8.87 -10.84
C ASP A 111 -5.29 7.58 -11.64
N LEU A 112 -6.00 6.62 -11.08
CA LEU A 112 -6.29 5.34 -11.72
C LEU A 112 -7.63 5.31 -12.49
N GLN A 113 -8.32 6.44 -12.62
CA GLN A 113 -9.60 6.50 -13.34
C GLN A 113 -9.49 5.98 -14.77
N PRO A 114 -8.46 6.32 -15.57
CA PRO A 114 -8.30 5.78 -16.92
C PRO A 114 -8.18 4.25 -16.93
N LEU A 115 -7.39 3.69 -16.01
CA LEU A 115 -7.27 2.23 -15.87
C LEU A 115 -8.59 1.61 -15.42
N SER A 116 -9.25 2.18 -14.45
CA SER A 116 -10.53 1.69 -13.93
C SER A 116 -11.65 1.71 -14.97
N SER A 117 -11.58 2.61 -15.95
CA SER A 117 -12.57 2.69 -17.04
C SER A 117 -12.46 1.54 -18.04
N VAL A 118 -11.28 0.94 -18.18
CA VAL A 118 -11.02 -0.16 -19.12
C VAL A 118 -10.86 -1.51 -18.41
N ALA A 119 -10.69 -1.51 -17.09
CA ALA A 119 -10.61 -2.74 -16.30
C ALA A 119 -11.97 -3.45 -16.29
N ILE A 120 -11.94 -4.76 -16.47
CA ILE A 120 -13.12 -5.62 -16.28
C ILE A 120 -13.32 -5.73 -14.76
N LYS A 121 -14.46 -5.22 -14.30
CA LYS A 121 -14.78 -5.25 -12.86
C LYS A 121 -15.00 -6.68 -12.41
N ASP A 122 -14.28 -7.08 -11.40
CA ASP A 122 -14.56 -8.29 -10.65
C ASP A 122 -15.52 -7.93 -9.49
N ALA A 123 -16.64 -8.63 -9.44
CA ALA A 123 -17.64 -8.50 -8.39
C ALA A 123 -17.34 -9.44 -7.20
N GLY A 124 -16.07 -9.75 -6.94
CA GLY A 124 -15.65 -10.53 -5.79
C GLY A 124 -16.21 -9.94 -4.50
N LEU A 125 -16.97 -10.73 -3.76
CA LEU A 125 -17.45 -10.35 -2.44
C LEU A 125 -16.25 -10.35 -1.49
N SER A 126 -16.12 -9.30 -0.69
CA SER A 126 -15.20 -9.31 0.45
C SER A 126 -15.54 -10.50 1.35
N PRO A 127 -14.55 -11.22 1.91
CA PRO A 127 -14.81 -12.26 2.90
C PRO A 127 -15.69 -11.69 4.03
N MET A 128 -16.78 -12.37 4.35
CA MET A 128 -17.58 -12.00 5.51
C MET A 128 -16.74 -12.23 6.76
N VAL A 129 -16.51 -11.16 7.52
CA VAL A 129 -15.67 -11.20 8.73
C VAL A 129 -16.20 -12.26 9.72
N GLU A 130 -17.53 -12.41 9.80
CA GLU A 130 -18.20 -13.42 10.63
C GLU A 130 -17.84 -14.85 10.24
N GLN A 131 -17.88 -15.18 8.94
CA GLN A 131 -17.48 -16.51 8.46
C GLN A 131 -15.98 -16.78 8.68
N TYR A 132 -15.15 -15.72 8.60
CA TYR A 132 -13.72 -15.84 8.86
C TYR A 132 -13.44 -16.12 10.33
N THR A 133 -14.13 -15.45 11.24
CA THR A 133 -13.97 -15.66 12.68
C THR A 133 -14.47 -17.04 13.12
N GLU A 134 -15.56 -17.54 12.53
CA GLU A 134 -16.04 -18.91 12.77
C GLU A 134 -15.03 -19.98 12.37
N SER A 135 -14.31 -19.77 11.25
CA SER A 135 -13.30 -20.72 10.75
C SER A 135 -12.04 -20.83 11.63
N PHE A 136 -11.80 -19.84 12.50
CA PHE A 136 -10.66 -19.83 13.43
C PHE A 136 -11.06 -20.07 14.89
N GLY A 137 -12.35 -20.30 15.16
CA GLY A 137 -12.89 -20.54 16.49
C GLY A 137 -13.03 -22.01 16.90
N GLU A 138 -12.57 -22.97 16.09
CA GLU A 138 -12.54 -24.40 16.41
C GLU A 138 -11.20 -24.83 17.01
#